data_1ee3a632dbfbdfa39c623f7f2b710bae
#
_entry.id   1ee3a632dbfbdfa39c623f7f2b710bae
#
_cell.length_a   1.000
_cell.length_b   1.000
_cell.length_c   1.000
_cell.angle_alpha   90.00
_cell.angle_beta   90.00
_cell.angle_gamma   90.00
#
_symmetry.space_group_name_H-M   'P 1'
#
loop_
_entity.id
_entity.type
_entity.pdbx_description
1 polymer ?
#
loop_
_entity_poly.entity_id
_entity_poly.type
_entity_poly.pdbx_seq_one_letter_code
_entity_poly.pdbx_strand_id
1 'polypeptide(L)'
;ESQLPQVAKELREFIIDIVSQKEGHLGASLGVIELTVALHYVFDTPNDLLVWDVGHQAYGHKILTERREIFHKYREIDGISGFPKRSESVYDTFGVGHSSTSISAALGMAIASKINGDLEKQHIAVIGDASIASGMAFEGLNHAGVTDANLLVVLNDNAMGIDPSVGALKDYLTAVKEGKNPKENNIIKSLNFDYSGPIDGHDLPKLLSELQRLRNIKGPKFLHIITTKGKGLSYAEENQLQFHAPGKFDKLTGKILKPEIENLAPKFQDVFGHTLVELATENKKIVGITPAMPSGSSLKYMMEAFPERAFDVGIAEQHAVTLAAGMATQGLNVFCNIYSTFLQRAYDQVIHDVAIQNLPVIFCLDRAGFVGEDGATQHGLFDIAYMN
;
A
#
# COMPACT_ATOMS: atom_id res chain seq x y z
N GLU A 1 0.64 -30.38 3.28
CA GLU A 1 1.73 -29.43 3.65
C GLU A 1 3.00 -29.65 2.83
N SER A 2 3.46 -30.89 2.63
CA SER A 2 4.72 -31.18 1.92
C SER A 2 4.81 -30.63 0.49
N GLN A 3 3.69 -30.33 -0.15
CA GLN A 3 3.63 -29.78 -1.51
C GLN A 3 3.63 -28.24 -1.55
N LEU A 4 3.38 -27.54 -0.43
CA LEU A 4 3.22 -26.10 -0.41
C LEU A 4 4.48 -25.33 -0.84
N PRO A 5 5.71 -25.76 -0.51
CA PRO A 5 6.92 -25.12 -1.04
C PRO A 5 7.01 -25.16 -2.57
N GLN A 6 6.53 -26.25 -3.19
CA GLN A 6 6.48 -26.37 -4.64
C GLN A 6 5.44 -25.43 -5.23
N VAL A 7 4.24 -25.33 -4.61
CA VAL A 7 3.20 -24.38 -5.01
C VAL A 7 3.72 -22.95 -4.94
N ALA A 8 4.41 -22.57 -3.86
CA ALA A 8 5.00 -21.24 -3.71
C ALA A 8 6.04 -20.95 -4.81
N LYS A 9 6.89 -21.92 -5.14
CA LYS A 9 7.87 -21.80 -6.22
C LYS A 9 7.19 -21.58 -7.57
N GLU A 10 6.24 -22.44 -7.95
CA GLU A 10 5.53 -22.34 -9.22
C GLU A 10 4.73 -21.05 -9.35
N LEU A 11 4.10 -20.59 -8.27
CA LEU A 11 3.36 -19.34 -8.23
C LEU A 11 4.30 -18.14 -8.48
N ARG A 12 5.47 -18.14 -7.85
CA ARG A 12 6.49 -17.11 -8.05
C ARG A 12 6.98 -17.08 -9.48
N GLU A 13 7.36 -18.23 -10.04
CA GLU A 13 7.84 -18.35 -11.42
C GLU A 13 6.77 -17.87 -12.42
N PHE A 14 5.51 -18.26 -12.22
CA PHE A 14 4.39 -17.84 -13.05
C PHE A 14 4.17 -16.32 -13.02
N ILE A 15 4.24 -15.67 -11.85
CA ILE A 15 4.11 -14.21 -11.73
C ILE A 15 5.27 -13.51 -12.45
N ILE A 16 6.50 -13.99 -12.27
CA ILE A 16 7.68 -13.41 -12.94
C ILE A 16 7.53 -13.52 -14.46
N ASP A 17 7.11 -14.67 -14.96
CA ASP A 17 6.95 -14.92 -16.40
C ASP A 17 5.94 -13.95 -17.04
N ILE A 18 4.82 -13.73 -16.42
CA ILE A 18 3.79 -12.84 -16.97
C ILE A 18 4.16 -11.37 -16.80
N VAL A 19 4.58 -10.96 -15.60
CA VAL A 19 4.85 -9.54 -15.31
C VAL A 19 6.10 -9.04 -16.04
N SER A 20 7.06 -9.91 -16.34
CA SER A 20 8.23 -9.53 -17.18
C SER A 20 7.84 -9.08 -18.59
N GLN A 21 6.73 -9.59 -19.11
CA GLN A 21 6.21 -9.27 -20.46
C GLN A 21 5.16 -8.16 -20.45
N LYS A 22 4.62 -7.85 -19.27
CA LYS A 22 3.60 -6.84 -19.03
C LYS A 22 4.05 -5.93 -17.89
N GLU A 23 3.38 -4.83 -17.69
CA GLU A 23 3.64 -3.95 -16.56
C GLU A 23 2.80 -4.38 -15.34
N GLY A 24 3.29 -4.16 -14.12
CA GLY A 24 2.50 -4.50 -12.92
C GLY A 24 3.30 -4.53 -11.62
N HIS A 25 2.60 -4.73 -10.51
CA HIS A 25 3.15 -4.72 -9.16
C HIS A 25 3.90 -6.03 -8.86
N LEU A 26 5.14 -6.12 -9.33
CA LEU A 26 5.96 -7.35 -9.20
C LEU A 26 6.50 -7.53 -7.78
N GLY A 27 7.28 -6.57 -7.30
CA GLY A 27 8.03 -6.72 -6.05
C GLY A 27 7.15 -6.98 -4.84
N ALA A 28 6.02 -6.29 -4.75
CA ALA A 28 5.05 -6.46 -3.67
C ALA A 28 4.43 -7.87 -3.68
N SER A 29 4.03 -8.36 -4.86
CA SER A 29 3.45 -9.70 -5.00
C SER A 29 4.45 -10.81 -4.72
N LEU A 30 5.72 -10.68 -5.16
CA LEU A 30 6.78 -11.65 -4.87
C LEU A 30 7.13 -11.73 -3.38
N GLY A 31 7.01 -10.61 -2.66
CA GLY A 31 7.30 -10.55 -1.22
C GLY A 31 6.31 -11.33 -0.35
N VAL A 32 5.13 -11.67 -0.85
CA VAL A 32 4.06 -12.32 -0.05
C VAL A 32 3.62 -13.68 -0.60
N ILE A 33 4.43 -14.34 -1.40
CA ILE A 33 4.08 -15.64 -1.98
C ILE A 33 3.82 -16.69 -0.90
N GLU A 34 4.74 -16.85 0.05
CA GLU A 34 4.61 -17.80 1.15
C GLU A 34 3.40 -17.48 2.02
N LEU A 35 3.19 -16.19 2.35
CA LEU A 35 2.01 -15.73 3.09
C LEU A 35 0.72 -16.08 2.33
N THR A 36 0.67 -15.79 1.02
CA THR A 36 -0.52 -16.07 0.19
C THR A 36 -0.87 -17.56 0.19
N VAL A 37 0.13 -18.42 -0.02
CA VAL A 37 -0.04 -19.88 0.00
C VAL A 37 -0.51 -20.34 1.38
N ALA A 38 0.08 -19.81 2.47
CA ALA A 38 -0.28 -20.16 3.84
C ALA A 38 -1.71 -19.72 4.19
N LEU A 39 -2.12 -18.51 3.79
CA LEU A 39 -3.48 -18.02 4.01
C LEU A 39 -4.52 -18.89 3.31
N HIS A 40 -4.32 -19.22 2.03
CA HIS A 40 -5.24 -20.07 1.28
C HIS A 40 -5.22 -21.54 1.71
N TYR A 41 -4.17 -21.99 2.39
CA TYR A 41 -4.12 -23.33 2.97
C TYR A 41 -4.84 -23.43 4.32
N VAL A 42 -4.71 -22.39 5.16
CA VAL A 42 -5.24 -22.41 6.54
C VAL A 42 -6.70 -21.95 6.60
N PHE A 43 -7.09 -20.97 5.78
CA PHE A 43 -8.44 -20.39 5.79
C PHE A 43 -9.27 -20.89 4.63
N ASP A 44 -10.55 -21.14 4.91
CA ASP A 44 -11.53 -21.68 3.94
C ASP A 44 -12.16 -20.55 3.10
N THR A 45 -11.36 -19.92 2.24
CA THR A 45 -11.88 -18.89 1.33
C THR A 45 -12.70 -19.51 0.20
N PRO A 46 -13.85 -18.93 -0.23
CA PRO A 46 -14.38 -17.60 0.13
C PRO A 46 -15.28 -17.57 1.36
N ASN A 47 -15.46 -18.65 2.11
CA ASN A 47 -16.25 -18.64 3.33
C ASN A 47 -15.58 -17.77 4.40
N ASP A 48 -14.29 -17.96 4.65
CA ASP A 48 -13.46 -17.03 5.40
C ASP A 48 -13.12 -15.82 4.51
N LEU A 49 -13.20 -14.61 5.05
CA LEU A 49 -13.14 -13.37 4.28
C LEU A 49 -11.74 -12.75 4.34
N LEU A 50 -11.09 -12.63 3.18
CA LEU A 50 -9.73 -12.11 3.04
C LEU A 50 -9.74 -10.78 2.29
N VAL A 51 -9.20 -9.72 2.91
CA VAL A 51 -9.07 -8.38 2.34
C VAL A 51 -7.59 -8.03 2.20
N TRP A 52 -7.16 -7.74 0.99
CA TRP A 52 -5.81 -7.26 0.67
C TRP A 52 -5.79 -5.74 0.63
N ASP A 53 -5.06 -5.09 1.52
CA ASP A 53 -4.92 -3.63 1.51
C ASP A 53 -4.26 -3.14 0.21
N VAL A 54 -4.76 -2.07 -0.39
CA VAL A 54 -4.39 -1.60 -1.74
C VAL A 54 -4.68 -2.64 -2.82
N GLY A 55 -4.28 -3.89 -2.61
CA GLY A 55 -4.41 -4.98 -3.57
C GLY A 55 -3.22 -5.18 -4.51
N HIS A 56 -2.18 -4.34 -4.41
CA HIS A 56 -0.96 -4.44 -5.22
C HIS A 56 -0.12 -5.70 -4.96
N GLN A 57 -0.38 -6.40 -3.86
CA GLN A 57 0.27 -7.66 -3.47
C GLN A 57 -0.63 -8.89 -3.67
N ALA A 58 -1.75 -8.76 -4.41
CA ALA A 58 -2.78 -9.81 -4.52
C ALA A 58 -2.68 -10.67 -5.78
N TYR A 59 -1.58 -10.64 -6.54
CA TYR A 59 -1.47 -11.47 -7.75
C TYR A 59 -1.52 -12.96 -7.44
N GLY A 60 -0.81 -13.40 -6.40
CA GLY A 60 -0.86 -14.78 -5.94
C GLY A 60 -2.28 -15.22 -5.54
N HIS A 61 -3.01 -14.35 -4.83
CA HIS A 61 -4.41 -14.56 -4.48
C HIS A 61 -5.27 -14.79 -5.73
N LYS A 62 -5.18 -13.92 -6.74
CA LYS A 62 -5.94 -14.07 -7.98
C LYS A 62 -5.63 -15.37 -8.72
N ILE A 63 -4.35 -15.75 -8.81
CA ILE A 63 -3.91 -16.96 -9.48
C ILE A 63 -4.41 -18.21 -8.77
N LEU A 64 -4.36 -18.27 -7.44
CA LEU A 64 -4.83 -19.40 -6.64
C LEU A 64 -6.36 -19.50 -6.60
N THR A 65 -7.08 -18.42 -6.93
CA THR A 65 -8.54 -18.36 -6.92
C THR A 65 -9.13 -18.29 -8.32
N GLU A 66 -8.91 -19.34 -9.12
CA GLU A 66 -9.55 -19.66 -10.41
C GLU A 66 -9.17 -18.74 -11.60
N ARG A 67 -8.28 -17.75 -11.41
CA ARG A 67 -7.92 -16.78 -12.47
C ARG A 67 -6.56 -17.05 -13.13
N ARG A 68 -5.95 -18.22 -12.87
CA ARG A 68 -4.65 -18.57 -13.43
C ARG A 68 -4.65 -18.55 -14.97
N GLU A 69 -5.64 -19.16 -15.60
CA GLU A 69 -5.71 -19.31 -17.05
C GLU A 69 -5.91 -17.98 -17.78
N ILE A 70 -6.57 -17.02 -17.13
CA ILE A 70 -6.85 -15.70 -17.70
C ILE A 70 -5.91 -14.60 -17.16
N PHE A 71 -4.99 -14.95 -16.26
CA PHE A 71 -4.10 -13.96 -15.62
C PHE A 71 -3.22 -13.22 -16.62
N HIS A 72 -2.91 -13.82 -17.76
CA HIS A 72 -2.19 -13.18 -18.85
C HIS A 72 -2.92 -11.95 -19.46
N LYS A 73 -4.22 -11.77 -19.16
CA LYS A 73 -5.03 -10.60 -19.58
C LYS A 73 -5.23 -9.57 -18.46
N TYR A 74 -4.47 -9.65 -17.38
CA TYR A 74 -4.65 -8.66 -16.30
C TYR A 74 -4.32 -7.25 -16.79
N ARG A 75 -5.05 -6.25 -16.27
CA ARG A 75 -4.94 -4.83 -16.65
C ARG A 75 -5.29 -4.54 -18.13
N GLU A 76 -5.97 -5.44 -18.82
CA GLU A 76 -6.53 -5.23 -20.16
C GLU A 76 -8.03 -4.92 -20.10
N ILE A 77 -8.57 -4.29 -21.14
CA ILE A 77 -9.98 -3.86 -21.20
C ILE A 77 -10.94 -5.03 -21.01
N ASP A 78 -10.70 -6.15 -21.69
CA ASP A 78 -11.52 -7.37 -21.60
C ASP A 78 -10.87 -8.45 -20.70
N GLY A 79 -10.00 -8.03 -19.81
CA GLY A 79 -9.27 -8.89 -18.90
C GLY A 79 -9.69 -8.74 -17.45
N ILE A 80 -8.79 -9.12 -16.54
CA ILE A 80 -8.99 -9.00 -15.11
C ILE A 80 -8.31 -7.73 -14.56
N SER A 81 -8.89 -7.15 -13.52
CA SER A 81 -8.34 -5.99 -12.81
C SER A 81 -6.97 -6.29 -12.21
N GLY A 82 -6.11 -5.28 -12.12
CA GLY A 82 -4.85 -5.34 -11.39
C GLY A 82 -5.03 -5.48 -9.87
N PHE A 83 -6.20 -5.08 -9.35
CA PHE A 83 -6.57 -5.14 -7.94
C PHE A 83 -7.76 -6.09 -7.71
N PRO A 84 -7.96 -6.64 -6.51
CA PRO A 84 -9.18 -7.37 -6.15
C PRO A 84 -10.44 -6.55 -6.42
N LYS A 85 -11.43 -7.19 -7.06
CA LYS A 85 -12.67 -6.55 -7.50
C LYS A 85 -13.86 -7.51 -7.32
N ARG A 86 -14.84 -7.13 -6.48
CA ARG A 86 -15.98 -7.98 -6.13
C ARG A 86 -16.80 -8.51 -7.32
N SER A 87 -16.89 -7.75 -8.38
CA SER A 87 -17.60 -8.18 -9.60
C SER A 87 -16.81 -9.17 -10.45
N GLU A 88 -15.55 -9.43 -10.11
CA GLU A 88 -14.66 -10.33 -10.86
C GLU A 88 -14.62 -11.74 -10.26
N SER A 89 -14.67 -11.85 -8.93
CA SER A 89 -14.60 -13.12 -8.24
C SER A 89 -15.26 -13.07 -6.86
N VAL A 90 -15.87 -14.19 -6.45
CA VAL A 90 -16.41 -14.35 -5.09
C VAL A 90 -15.30 -14.36 -4.02
N TYR A 91 -14.08 -14.64 -4.39
CA TYR A 91 -12.90 -14.59 -3.51
C TYR A 91 -12.44 -13.15 -3.24
N ASP A 92 -12.81 -12.20 -4.09
CA ASP A 92 -12.51 -10.79 -3.88
C ASP A 92 -13.59 -10.16 -2.97
N THR A 93 -13.51 -10.43 -1.67
CA THR A 93 -14.54 -10.07 -0.69
C THR A 93 -14.75 -8.56 -0.57
N PHE A 94 -13.73 -7.76 -0.89
CA PHE A 94 -13.78 -6.31 -0.92
C PHE A 94 -12.99 -5.74 -2.10
N GLY A 95 -13.54 -4.75 -2.80
CA GLY A 95 -12.84 -4.02 -3.86
C GLY A 95 -11.84 -3.06 -3.26
N VAL A 96 -10.61 -3.05 -3.78
CA VAL A 96 -9.51 -2.27 -3.24
C VAL A 96 -8.78 -1.49 -4.34
N GLY A 97 -7.82 -0.65 -3.97
CA GLY A 97 -7.03 0.22 -4.86
C GLY A 97 -6.35 1.31 -4.05
N HIS A 98 -7.06 1.92 -3.10
CA HIS A 98 -6.51 2.87 -2.14
C HIS A 98 -6.09 2.16 -0.84
N SER A 99 -5.07 2.71 -0.18
CA SER A 99 -4.49 2.14 1.03
C SER A 99 -5.37 2.29 2.27
N SER A 100 -5.09 1.46 3.27
CA SER A 100 -5.51 1.63 4.67
C SER A 100 -6.99 1.36 4.94
N THR A 101 -7.71 0.77 3.97
CA THR A 101 -9.15 0.47 4.10
C THR A 101 -9.42 -0.94 4.63
N SER A 102 -8.45 -1.85 4.55
CA SER A 102 -8.62 -3.28 4.80
C SER A 102 -9.07 -3.61 6.21
N ILE A 103 -8.52 -2.94 7.22
CA ILE A 103 -8.85 -3.20 8.64
C ILE A 103 -10.30 -2.83 8.92
N SER A 104 -10.74 -1.63 8.52
CA SER A 104 -12.12 -1.19 8.72
C SER A 104 -13.11 -2.06 7.93
N ALA A 105 -12.77 -2.46 6.69
CA ALA A 105 -13.60 -3.33 5.90
C ALA A 105 -13.75 -4.72 6.53
N ALA A 106 -12.65 -5.36 6.93
CA ALA A 106 -12.67 -6.66 7.57
C ALA A 106 -13.37 -6.63 8.95
N LEU A 107 -13.19 -5.55 9.73
CA LEU A 107 -13.90 -5.34 10.99
C LEU A 107 -15.42 -5.24 10.76
N GLY A 108 -15.85 -4.46 9.77
CA GLY A 108 -17.26 -4.35 9.42
C GLY A 108 -17.87 -5.70 9.02
N MET A 109 -17.13 -6.50 8.25
CA MET A 109 -17.53 -7.87 7.90
C MET A 109 -17.60 -8.78 9.13
N ALA A 110 -16.64 -8.68 10.05
CA ALA A 110 -16.62 -9.49 11.28
C ALA A 110 -17.81 -9.17 12.21
N ILE A 111 -18.13 -7.89 12.35
CA ILE A 111 -19.32 -7.46 13.11
C ILE A 111 -20.60 -7.96 12.43
N ALA A 112 -20.71 -7.85 11.10
CA ALA A 112 -21.87 -8.34 10.36
C ALA A 112 -22.04 -9.86 10.48
N SER A 113 -20.94 -10.63 10.37
CA SER A 113 -20.97 -12.08 10.57
C SER A 113 -21.46 -12.43 11.97
N LYS A 114 -20.99 -11.74 13.00
CA LYS A 114 -21.47 -11.93 14.37
C LYS A 114 -22.97 -11.66 14.53
N ILE A 115 -23.48 -10.59 13.94
CA ILE A 115 -24.91 -10.24 13.94
C ILE A 115 -25.74 -11.33 13.24
N ASN A 116 -25.22 -11.89 12.15
CA ASN A 116 -25.86 -12.96 11.37
C ASN A 116 -25.73 -14.35 12.02
N GLY A 117 -24.99 -14.49 13.11
CA GLY A 117 -24.78 -15.76 13.80
C GLY A 117 -23.62 -16.61 13.26
N ASP A 118 -22.84 -16.11 12.32
CA ASP A 118 -21.68 -16.79 11.70
C ASP A 118 -20.41 -16.62 12.57
N LEU A 119 -20.43 -17.15 13.79
CA LEU A 119 -19.42 -16.90 14.82
C LEU A 119 -18.04 -17.55 14.53
N GLU A 120 -18.01 -18.57 13.68
CA GLU A 120 -16.77 -19.31 13.35
C GLU A 120 -16.04 -18.73 12.13
N LYS A 121 -16.70 -17.88 11.37
CA LYS A 121 -16.13 -17.25 10.16
C LYS A 121 -14.92 -16.37 10.52
N GLN A 122 -13.85 -16.51 9.75
CA GLN A 122 -12.64 -15.73 9.92
C GLN A 122 -12.65 -14.50 9.02
N HIS A 123 -12.06 -13.40 9.50
CA HIS A 123 -11.97 -12.14 8.78
C HIS A 123 -10.53 -11.67 8.83
N ILE A 124 -9.87 -11.60 7.69
CA ILE A 124 -8.44 -11.37 7.59
C ILE A 124 -8.20 -10.08 6.80
N ALA A 125 -7.44 -9.15 7.36
CA ALA A 125 -6.92 -7.97 6.69
C ALA A 125 -5.40 -8.09 6.54
N VAL A 126 -4.88 -8.10 5.32
CA VAL A 126 -3.44 -8.05 5.04
C VAL A 126 -3.07 -6.63 4.66
N ILE A 127 -2.22 -5.99 5.46
CA ILE A 127 -1.84 -4.59 5.31
C ILE A 127 -0.32 -4.40 5.33
N GLY A 128 0.20 -3.50 4.50
CA GLY A 128 1.63 -3.15 4.47
C GLY A 128 2.01 -2.11 5.53
N ASP A 129 3.29 -2.04 5.85
CA ASP A 129 3.87 -1.13 6.85
C ASP A 129 3.69 0.36 6.49
N ALA A 130 3.73 0.73 5.22
CA ALA A 130 3.41 2.09 4.79
C ALA A 130 1.93 2.44 4.96
N SER A 131 1.03 1.48 4.68
CA SER A 131 -0.43 1.68 4.77
C SER A 131 -0.94 1.73 6.20
N ILE A 132 -0.34 0.96 7.13
CA ILE A 132 -0.78 0.95 8.54
C ILE A 132 -0.48 2.26 9.26
N ALA A 133 0.42 3.09 8.73
CA ALA A 133 0.74 4.41 9.27
C ALA A 133 -0.35 5.47 9.03
N SER A 134 -1.31 5.19 8.17
CA SER A 134 -2.42 6.12 7.85
C SER A 134 -3.46 6.19 8.99
N GLY A 135 -4.09 7.36 9.16
CA GLY A 135 -5.11 7.60 10.17
C GLY A 135 -6.25 6.58 10.15
N MET A 136 -6.81 6.26 8.97
CA MET A 136 -7.89 5.28 8.84
C MET A 136 -7.51 3.89 9.36
N ALA A 137 -6.28 3.44 9.18
CA ALA A 137 -5.82 2.17 9.74
C ALA A 137 -5.83 2.20 11.26
N PHE A 138 -5.36 3.30 11.88
CA PHE A 138 -5.41 3.50 13.32
C PHE A 138 -6.84 3.61 13.87
N GLU A 139 -7.74 4.28 13.17
CA GLU A 139 -9.18 4.33 13.50
C GLU A 139 -9.78 2.92 13.52
N GLY A 140 -9.47 2.11 12.51
CA GLY A 140 -9.87 0.70 12.44
C GLY A 140 -9.31 -0.15 13.57
N LEU A 141 -8.03 -0.02 13.89
CA LEU A 141 -7.38 -0.71 15.02
C LEU A 141 -7.99 -0.28 16.35
N ASN A 142 -8.16 1.02 16.58
CA ASN A 142 -8.74 1.56 17.81
C ASN A 142 -10.16 1.02 18.05
N HIS A 143 -11.00 1.00 17.02
CA HIS A 143 -12.35 0.45 17.14
C HIS A 143 -12.33 -1.07 17.34
N ALA A 144 -11.51 -1.81 16.57
CA ALA A 144 -11.43 -3.26 16.70
C ALA A 144 -11.04 -3.71 18.13
N GLY A 145 -10.12 -2.98 18.77
CA GLY A 145 -9.61 -3.32 20.11
C GLY A 145 -10.63 -3.24 21.25
N VAL A 146 -11.79 -2.64 21.05
CA VAL A 146 -12.90 -2.61 22.02
C VAL A 146 -14.05 -3.55 21.63
N THR A 147 -13.85 -4.36 20.59
CA THR A 147 -14.80 -5.36 20.13
C THR A 147 -14.31 -6.77 20.45
N ASP A 148 -15.21 -7.74 20.37
CA ASP A 148 -14.89 -9.17 20.36
C ASP A 148 -14.93 -9.76 18.93
N ALA A 149 -14.80 -8.91 17.92
CA ALA A 149 -14.85 -9.30 16.51
C ALA A 149 -13.74 -10.29 16.17
N ASN A 150 -14.09 -11.36 15.44
CA ASN A 150 -13.13 -12.36 15.00
C ASN A 150 -12.32 -11.81 13.80
N LEU A 151 -11.39 -10.91 14.07
CA LEU A 151 -10.56 -10.20 13.11
C LEU A 151 -9.09 -10.57 13.29
N LEU A 152 -8.42 -10.96 12.20
CA LEU A 152 -6.97 -11.11 12.11
C LEU A 152 -6.40 -10.01 11.20
N VAL A 153 -5.55 -9.16 11.75
CA VAL A 153 -4.74 -8.21 10.98
C VAL A 153 -3.35 -8.82 10.77
N VAL A 154 -2.93 -8.97 9.52
CA VAL A 154 -1.58 -9.42 9.14
C VAL A 154 -0.80 -8.21 8.63
N LEU A 155 0.18 -7.76 9.39
CA LEU A 155 1.12 -6.72 8.98
C LEU A 155 2.25 -7.34 8.18
N ASN A 156 2.31 -7.00 6.89
CA ASN A 156 3.44 -7.30 6.01
C ASN A 156 4.46 -6.15 6.09
N ASP A 157 5.53 -6.36 6.85
CA ASP A 157 6.56 -5.37 7.11
C ASP A 157 7.82 -5.65 6.30
N ASN A 158 8.07 -4.83 5.28
CA ASN A 158 9.27 -4.88 4.46
C ASN A 158 10.03 -3.53 4.40
N ALA A 159 9.60 -2.54 5.20
CA ALA A 159 10.14 -1.17 5.27
C ALA A 159 10.06 -0.37 3.95
N MET A 160 9.19 -0.79 3.02
CA MET A 160 9.10 -0.21 1.67
C MET A 160 7.64 -0.01 1.24
N GLY A 161 7.29 1.25 1.03
CA GLY A 161 6.11 1.63 0.24
C GLY A 161 6.43 1.59 -1.27
N ILE A 162 5.99 2.61 -2.02
CA ILE A 162 6.53 2.92 -3.37
C ILE A 162 7.97 3.42 -3.20
N ASP A 163 8.14 4.46 -2.41
CA ASP A 163 9.42 4.94 -1.87
C ASP A 163 9.65 4.33 -0.47
N PRO A 164 10.85 4.46 0.14
CA PRO A 164 11.10 3.99 1.50
C PRO A 164 10.12 4.58 2.51
N SER A 165 9.60 3.74 3.42
CA SER A 165 8.67 4.20 4.47
C SER A 165 9.31 5.26 5.37
N VAL A 166 8.51 6.22 5.86
CA VAL A 166 8.96 7.35 6.68
C VAL A 166 8.19 7.44 8.00
N GLY A 167 8.72 8.22 8.94
CA GLY A 167 8.06 8.55 10.20
C GLY A 167 8.38 7.62 11.38
N ALA A 168 7.95 8.03 12.56
CA ALA A 168 8.27 7.35 13.82
C ALA A 168 7.75 5.90 13.91
N LEU A 169 6.64 5.58 13.24
CA LEU A 169 6.14 4.22 13.20
C LEU A 169 7.11 3.28 12.46
N LYS A 170 7.72 3.75 11.38
CA LYS A 170 8.77 3.00 10.66
C LYS A 170 9.98 2.74 11.57
N ASP A 171 10.41 3.75 12.35
CA ASP A 171 11.53 3.59 13.29
C ASP A 171 11.16 2.59 14.41
N TYR A 172 9.93 2.65 14.92
CA TYR A 172 9.39 1.67 15.85
C TYR A 172 9.41 0.25 15.27
N LEU A 173 8.90 0.04 14.06
CA LEU A 173 8.89 -1.28 13.41
C LEU A 173 10.31 -1.79 13.16
N THR A 174 11.24 -0.91 12.78
CA THR A 174 12.66 -1.25 12.63
C THR A 174 13.25 -1.71 13.96
N ALA A 175 12.99 -1.01 15.05
CA ALA A 175 13.45 -1.41 16.39
C ALA A 175 12.85 -2.76 16.84
N VAL A 176 11.60 -3.03 16.51
CA VAL A 176 10.94 -4.32 16.75
C VAL A 176 11.64 -5.46 15.99
N LYS A 177 11.99 -5.26 14.71
CA LYS A 177 12.75 -6.23 13.89
C LYS A 177 14.10 -6.55 14.50
N GLU A 178 14.80 -5.54 15.02
CA GLU A 178 16.11 -5.67 15.64
C GLU A 178 16.06 -6.23 17.07
N GLY A 179 14.87 -6.56 17.58
CA GLY A 179 14.69 -7.06 18.93
C GLY A 179 14.95 -6.04 20.04
N LYS A 180 15.04 -4.74 19.68
CA LYS A 180 15.36 -3.64 20.60
C LYS A 180 14.15 -3.06 21.32
N ASN A 181 12.94 -3.39 20.88
CA ASN A 181 11.72 -2.82 21.46
C ASN A 181 11.26 -3.66 22.65
N PRO A 182 11.03 -3.05 23.85
CA PRO A 182 10.52 -3.75 24.99
C PRO A 182 9.16 -4.40 24.69
N LYS A 183 9.02 -5.68 25.03
CA LYS A 183 7.75 -6.41 24.90
C LYS A 183 6.59 -5.73 25.64
N GLU A 184 6.90 -4.90 26.63
CA GLU A 184 5.96 -4.19 27.48
C GLU A 184 5.32 -2.95 26.81
N ASN A 185 5.98 -2.33 25.81
CA ASN A 185 5.54 -1.11 25.14
C ASN A 185 5.13 -1.34 23.68
N ASN A 186 4.46 -2.45 23.40
CA ASN A 186 3.97 -2.73 22.06
C ASN A 186 2.66 -1.96 21.81
N ILE A 187 2.68 -1.02 20.85
CA ILE A 187 1.53 -0.17 20.50
C ILE A 187 0.28 -0.98 20.12
N ILE A 188 0.45 -2.11 19.46
CA ILE A 188 -0.68 -2.97 19.02
C ILE A 188 -1.31 -3.67 20.23
N LYS A 189 -0.49 -4.15 21.16
CA LYS A 189 -0.98 -4.71 22.44
C LYS A 189 -1.73 -3.67 23.26
N SER A 190 -1.27 -2.41 23.23
CA SER A 190 -1.95 -1.30 23.92
C SER A 190 -3.33 -1.00 23.35
N LEU A 191 -3.61 -1.45 22.11
CA LEU A 191 -4.93 -1.41 21.48
C LEU A 191 -5.73 -2.70 21.68
N ASN A 192 -5.39 -3.53 22.69
CA ASN A 192 -6.08 -4.77 23.08
C ASN A 192 -6.07 -5.88 22.01
N PHE A 193 -5.10 -5.92 21.12
CA PHE A 193 -4.91 -7.05 20.22
C PHE A 193 -4.07 -8.16 20.83
N ASP A 194 -4.42 -9.42 20.54
CA ASP A 194 -3.50 -10.55 20.70
C ASP A 194 -2.42 -10.44 19.61
N TYR A 195 -1.25 -9.94 20.02
CA TYR A 195 -0.13 -9.70 19.13
C TYR A 195 0.81 -10.89 19.05
N SER A 196 1.11 -11.33 17.83
CA SER A 196 2.11 -12.33 17.52
C SER A 196 3.15 -11.78 16.53
N GLY A 197 4.39 -12.20 16.71
CA GLY A 197 5.52 -11.80 15.87
C GLY A 197 6.54 -10.91 16.56
N PRO A 198 7.50 -10.33 15.81
CA PRO A 198 7.66 -10.54 14.36
C PRO A 198 8.16 -11.95 14.02
N ILE A 199 7.68 -12.50 12.92
CA ILE A 199 8.18 -13.77 12.35
C ILE A 199 8.64 -13.58 10.92
N ASP A 200 9.52 -14.48 10.46
CA ASP A 200 9.94 -14.50 9.05
C ASP A 200 8.75 -14.89 8.15
N GLY A 201 8.32 -13.98 7.27
CA GLY A 201 7.24 -14.18 6.33
C GLY A 201 7.58 -15.11 5.15
N HIS A 202 8.84 -15.57 5.04
CA HIS A 202 9.28 -16.56 4.06
C HIS A 202 9.46 -17.96 4.67
N ASP A 203 9.35 -18.10 5.99
CA ASP A 203 9.35 -19.39 6.69
C ASP A 203 7.94 -19.99 6.65
N LEU A 204 7.63 -20.72 5.57
CA LEU A 204 6.31 -21.30 5.34
C LEU A 204 5.85 -22.24 6.48
N PRO A 205 6.65 -23.15 7.03
CA PRO A 205 6.27 -23.95 8.20
C PRO A 205 5.86 -23.12 9.42
N LYS A 206 6.61 -22.06 9.72
CA LYS A 206 6.31 -21.18 10.85
C LYS A 206 5.04 -20.35 10.61
N LEU A 207 4.84 -19.85 9.37
CA LEU A 207 3.61 -19.17 8.98
C LEU A 207 2.38 -20.08 9.16
N LEU A 208 2.44 -21.32 8.68
CA LEU A 208 1.36 -22.30 8.80
C LEU A 208 1.00 -22.56 10.27
N SER A 209 2.01 -22.88 11.09
CA SER A 209 1.83 -23.12 12.52
C SER A 209 1.17 -21.95 13.22
N GLU A 210 1.64 -20.72 12.93
CA GLU A 210 1.14 -19.52 13.61
C GLU A 210 -0.26 -19.12 13.12
N LEU A 211 -0.56 -19.21 11.84
CA LEU A 211 -1.89 -18.95 11.30
C LEU A 211 -2.92 -19.97 11.81
N GLN A 212 -2.54 -21.25 11.93
CA GLN A 212 -3.38 -22.30 12.55
C GLN A 212 -3.66 -21.99 14.01
N ARG A 213 -2.67 -21.54 14.76
CA ARG A 213 -2.83 -21.11 16.16
C ARG A 213 -3.80 -19.92 16.26
N LEU A 214 -3.59 -18.88 15.46
CA LEU A 214 -4.40 -17.64 15.46
C LEU A 214 -5.84 -17.87 15.01
N ARG A 215 -6.08 -18.79 14.08
CA ARG A 215 -7.42 -19.18 13.64
C ARG A 215 -8.30 -19.63 14.81
N ASN A 216 -7.72 -20.27 15.82
CA ASN A 216 -8.43 -20.81 16.98
C ASN A 216 -8.61 -19.78 18.12
N ILE A 217 -8.02 -18.59 18.02
CA ILE A 217 -8.18 -17.52 19.01
C ILE A 217 -9.39 -16.67 18.64
N LYS A 218 -10.21 -16.32 19.59
CA LYS A 218 -11.35 -15.39 19.42
C LYS A 218 -10.92 -13.95 19.69
N GLY A 219 -11.65 -13.00 19.14
CA GLY A 219 -11.38 -11.57 19.28
C GLY A 219 -10.33 -11.03 18.30
N PRO A 220 -9.91 -9.78 18.45
CA PRO A 220 -8.95 -9.13 17.55
C PRO A 220 -7.53 -9.65 17.73
N LYS A 221 -6.92 -10.08 16.66
CA LYS A 221 -5.58 -10.68 16.59
C LYS A 221 -4.70 -9.93 15.59
N PHE A 222 -3.41 -9.90 15.85
CA PHE A 222 -2.45 -9.21 15.01
C PHE A 222 -1.21 -10.09 14.79
N LEU A 223 -0.92 -10.38 13.54
CA LEU A 223 0.29 -11.08 13.12
C LEU A 223 1.25 -10.12 12.43
N HIS A 224 2.43 -9.94 13.00
CA HIS A 224 3.51 -9.17 12.39
C HIS A 224 4.48 -10.11 11.67
N ILE A 225 4.58 -9.99 10.35
CA ILE A 225 5.56 -10.73 9.55
C ILE A 225 6.58 -9.79 8.93
N ILE A 226 7.80 -10.26 8.78
CA ILE A 226 8.89 -9.57 8.09
C ILE A 226 9.08 -10.25 6.73
N THR A 227 9.04 -9.47 5.65
CA THR A 227 9.26 -9.98 4.31
C THR A 227 10.31 -9.18 3.55
N THR A 228 10.76 -9.74 2.43
CA THR A 228 11.64 -9.08 1.48
C THR A 228 10.87 -8.82 0.19
N LYS A 229 10.70 -7.55 -0.18
CA LYS A 229 10.06 -7.14 -1.42
C LYS A 229 10.88 -7.66 -2.61
N GLY A 230 10.23 -8.32 -3.58
CA GLY A 230 10.92 -8.91 -4.71
C GLY A 230 11.54 -10.29 -4.47
N LYS A 231 11.20 -10.94 -3.35
CA LYS A 231 11.77 -12.24 -2.92
C LYS A 231 11.79 -13.29 -4.02
N GLY A 232 12.97 -13.90 -4.21
CA GLY A 232 13.22 -14.96 -5.19
C GLY A 232 13.54 -14.45 -6.60
N LEU A 233 13.71 -13.12 -6.77
CA LEU A 233 14.25 -12.51 -7.99
C LEU A 233 15.36 -11.53 -7.57
N SER A 234 16.62 -11.90 -7.72
CA SER A 234 17.78 -11.18 -7.16
C SER A 234 17.78 -9.68 -7.50
N TYR A 235 17.54 -9.33 -8.76
CA TYR A 235 17.51 -7.91 -9.17
C TYR A 235 16.37 -7.13 -8.52
N ALA A 236 15.25 -7.78 -8.18
CA ALA A 236 14.13 -7.13 -7.51
C ALA A 236 14.40 -6.98 -6.00
N GLU A 237 15.12 -7.92 -5.39
CA GLU A 237 15.58 -7.81 -4.01
C GLU A 237 16.62 -6.69 -3.85
N GLU A 238 17.54 -6.56 -4.82
CA GLU A 238 18.62 -5.56 -4.83
C GLU A 238 18.10 -4.14 -5.19
N ASN A 239 17.07 -4.05 -6.03
CA ASN A 239 16.53 -2.77 -6.51
C ASN A 239 15.01 -2.70 -6.35
N GLN A 240 14.55 -2.70 -5.11
CA GLN A 240 13.14 -2.79 -4.73
C GLN A 240 12.27 -1.63 -5.25
N LEU A 241 12.86 -0.44 -5.39
CA LEU A 241 12.18 0.73 -5.93
C LEU A 241 11.85 0.53 -7.42
N GLN A 242 12.84 0.14 -8.22
CA GLN A 242 12.68 -0.08 -9.65
C GLN A 242 11.72 -1.23 -9.96
N PHE A 243 11.79 -2.31 -9.15
CA PHE A 243 10.97 -3.51 -9.32
C PHE A 243 9.68 -3.50 -8.48
N HIS A 244 9.29 -2.36 -7.93
CA HIS A 244 7.96 -2.20 -7.33
C HIS A 244 6.86 -2.45 -8.36
N ALA A 245 6.89 -1.70 -9.45
CA ALA A 245 6.03 -1.84 -10.61
C ALA A 245 6.87 -1.58 -11.87
N PRO A 246 7.75 -2.54 -12.26
CA PRO A 246 8.60 -2.37 -13.42
C PRO A 246 7.76 -2.36 -14.69
N GLY A 247 8.24 -1.65 -15.71
CA GLY A 247 7.82 -1.88 -17.07
C GLY A 247 8.24 -3.28 -17.54
N LYS A 248 8.14 -3.55 -18.83
CA LYS A 248 8.65 -4.81 -19.41
C LYS A 248 10.14 -4.96 -19.16
N PHE A 249 10.57 -6.16 -18.80
CA PHE A 249 11.98 -6.43 -18.52
C PHE A 249 12.37 -7.84 -18.95
N ASP A 250 13.65 -8.03 -19.21
CA ASP A 250 14.24 -9.34 -19.44
C ASP A 250 14.39 -10.09 -18.09
N LYS A 251 13.65 -11.18 -17.91
CA LYS A 251 13.64 -11.93 -16.65
C LYS A 251 14.96 -12.63 -16.32
N LEU A 252 15.89 -12.80 -17.29
CA LEU A 252 17.19 -13.43 -17.06
C LEU A 252 18.24 -12.43 -16.61
N THR A 253 18.17 -11.19 -17.13
CA THR A 253 19.17 -10.15 -16.87
C THR A 253 18.69 -9.02 -15.96
N GLY A 254 17.38 -8.92 -15.72
CA GLY A 254 16.76 -7.80 -15.00
C GLY A 254 16.73 -6.48 -15.78
N LYS A 255 17.19 -6.46 -17.04
CA LYS A 255 17.23 -5.24 -17.85
C LYS A 255 15.82 -4.78 -18.20
N ILE A 256 15.47 -3.53 -17.81
CA ILE A 256 14.20 -2.91 -18.21
C ILE A 256 14.22 -2.63 -19.70
N LEU A 257 13.18 -3.09 -20.40
CA LEU A 257 13.00 -2.90 -21.84
C LEU A 257 12.23 -1.58 -22.05
N LYS A 258 12.98 -0.52 -22.31
CA LYS A 258 12.38 0.78 -22.65
C LYS A 258 12.15 0.82 -24.17
N PRO A 259 10.97 1.28 -24.66
CA PRO A 259 10.82 1.59 -26.07
C PRO A 259 11.83 2.69 -26.43
N GLU A 260 12.56 2.51 -27.52
CA GLU A 260 13.39 3.56 -28.11
C GLU A 260 12.47 4.56 -28.80
N ILE A 261 12.01 5.58 -28.09
CA ILE A 261 11.29 6.69 -28.65
C ILE A 261 12.25 7.88 -28.63
N GLU A 262 12.69 8.27 -29.81
CA GLU A 262 13.49 9.47 -29.99
C GLU A 262 12.65 10.73 -29.71
N ASN A 263 13.26 11.73 -29.07
CA ASN A 263 12.65 13.04 -28.81
C ASN A 263 11.38 13.03 -27.92
N LEU A 264 11.31 12.17 -26.89
CA LEU A 264 10.27 12.28 -25.88
C LEU A 264 10.35 13.62 -25.15
N ALA A 265 9.22 14.34 -25.13
CA ALA A 265 9.08 15.51 -24.27
C ALA A 265 9.27 15.11 -22.79
N PRO A 266 9.82 15.98 -21.93
CA PRO A 266 9.92 15.72 -20.50
C PRO A 266 8.52 15.50 -19.90
N LYS A 267 8.44 14.66 -18.88
CA LYS A 267 7.18 14.46 -18.15
C LYS A 267 6.81 15.73 -17.40
N PHE A 268 5.53 16.06 -17.32
CA PHE A 268 5.05 17.20 -16.55
C PHE A 268 5.57 17.24 -15.12
N GLN A 269 5.58 16.07 -14.43
CA GLN A 269 6.13 15.96 -13.08
C GLN A 269 7.60 16.36 -12.97
N ASP A 270 8.43 16.03 -13.98
CA ASP A 270 9.85 16.37 -13.96
C ASP A 270 10.07 17.88 -14.23
N VAL A 271 9.29 18.45 -15.15
CA VAL A 271 9.27 19.91 -15.37
C VAL A 271 8.87 20.63 -14.08
N PHE A 272 7.81 20.17 -13.41
CA PHE A 272 7.37 20.69 -12.11
C PHE A 272 8.50 20.63 -11.07
N GLY A 273 9.11 19.44 -10.89
CA GLY A 273 10.15 19.25 -9.87
C GLY A 273 11.37 20.15 -10.07
N HIS A 274 11.85 20.30 -11.31
CA HIS A 274 12.96 21.20 -11.62
C HIS A 274 12.58 22.69 -11.44
N THR A 275 11.40 23.09 -11.93
CA THR A 275 10.91 24.45 -11.75
C THR A 275 10.75 24.80 -10.26
N LEU A 276 10.27 23.84 -9.44
CA LEU A 276 10.16 24.08 -8.00
C LEU A 276 11.52 24.31 -7.33
N VAL A 277 12.59 23.62 -7.76
CA VAL A 277 13.96 23.84 -7.32
C VAL A 277 14.44 25.26 -7.71
N GLU A 278 14.18 25.68 -8.96
CA GLU A 278 14.52 27.04 -9.43
C GLU A 278 13.84 28.10 -8.58
N LEU A 279 12.53 28.01 -8.37
CA LEU A 279 11.76 28.94 -7.55
C LEU A 279 12.22 28.94 -6.08
N ALA A 280 12.51 27.75 -5.51
CA ALA A 280 12.99 27.63 -4.13
C ALA A 280 14.41 28.17 -3.93
N THR A 281 15.22 28.22 -4.98
CA THR A 281 16.54 28.86 -4.98
C THR A 281 16.41 30.38 -4.81
N GLU A 282 15.45 30.99 -5.50
CA GLU A 282 15.20 32.41 -5.46
C GLU A 282 14.42 32.86 -4.20
N ASN A 283 13.50 31.97 -3.73
CA ASN A 283 12.63 32.30 -2.59
C ASN A 283 12.73 31.23 -1.49
N LYS A 284 13.35 31.59 -0.37
CA LYS A 284 13.53 30.72 0.81
C LYS A 284 12.23 30.37 1.54
N LYS A 285 11.12 31.04 1.24
CA LYS A 285 9.80 30.74 1.81
C LYS A 285 9.07 29.61 1.11
N ILE A 286 9.58 29.11 -0.01
CA ILE A 286 8.98 27.99 -0.73
C ILE A 286 9.30 26.68 -0.03
N VAL A 287 8.23 25.89 0.19
CA VAL A 287 8.24 24.58 0.85
C VAL A 287 7.43 23.59 0.00
N GLY A 288 7.89 22.35 -0.08
CA GLY A 288 7.20 21.26 -0.77
C GLY A 288 6.75 20.17 0.20
N ILE A 289 5.52 19.65 0.01
CA ILE A 289 4.97 18.51 0.77
C ILE A 289 4.41 17.49 -0.20
N THR A 290 4.67 16.21 0.06
CA THR A 290 4.00 15.11 -0.67
C THR A 290 3.67 13.95 0.28
N PRO A 291 2.48 13.32 0.17
CA PRO A 291 2.16 12.10 0.89
C PRO A 291 2.65 10.87 0.13
N ALA A 292 3.80 10.32 0.54
CA ALA A 292 4.40 9.06 0.06
C ALA A 292 4.74 8.98 -1.44
N MET A 293 4.88 10.13 -2.12
CA MET A 293 5.10 10.16 -3.57
C MET A 293 6.31 11.02 -4.00
N PRO A 294 7.48 10.96 -3.33
CA PRO A 294 8.65 11.77 -3.72
C PRO A 294 9.08 11.58 -5.18
N SER A 295 9.18 10.31 -5.62
CA SER A 295 9.57 9.99 -6.99
C SER A 295 8.46 10.28 -7.99
N GLY A 296 7.22 9.93 -7.65
CA GLY A 296 6.07 10.07 -8.54
C GLY A 296 5.65 11.51 -8.79
N SER A 297 5.88 12.39 -7.83
CA SER A 297 5.62 13.83 -7.95
C SER A 297 6.84 14.62 -8.40
N SER A 298 8.01 13.99 -8.48
CA SER A 298 9.32 14.63 -8.67
C SER A 298 9.71 15.64 -7.59
N LEU A 299 9.05 15.63 -6.42
CA LEU A 299 9.48 16.43 -5.26
C LEU A 299 10.87 16.02 -4.75
N LYS A 300 11.32 14.82 -5.09
CA LYS A 300 12.66 14.32 -4.79
C LYS A 300 13.77 15.31 -5.15
N TYR A 301 13.65 16.05 -6.25
CA TYR A 301 14.65 17.05 -6.65
C TYR A 301 14.77 18.18 -5.63
N MET A 302 13.63 18.63 -5.06
CA MET A 302 13.63 19.61 -4.00
C MET A 302 14.14 19.03 -2.67
N MET A 303 13.83 17.76 -2.37
CA MET A 303 14.35 17.06 -1.19
C MET A 303 15.87 16.89 -1.25
N GLU A 304 16.43 16.67 -2.43
CA GLU A 304 17.88 16.61 -2.64
C GLU A 304 18.55 17.99 -2.51
N ALA A 305 17.93 19.04 -3.08
CA ALA A 305 18.49 20.39 -3.09
C ALA A 305 18.27 21.14 -1.77
N PHE A 306 17.13 20.95 -1.13
CA PHE A 306 16.67 21.66 0.07
C PHE A 306 15.97 20.72 1.05
N PRO A 307 16.66 19.77 1.68
CA PRO A 307 16.07 18.71 2.52
C PRO A 307 15.26 19.25 3.72
N GLU A 308 15.60 20.45 4.20
CA GLU A 308 14.87 21.10 5.30
C GLU A 308 13.58 21.82 4.88
N ARG A 309 13.28 21.85 3.56
CA ARG A 309 12.10 22.52 3.00
C ARG A 309 11.23 21.63 2.12
N ALA A 310 11.51 20.35 2.06
CA ALA A 310 10.71 19.39 1.30
C ALA A 310 10.44 18.15 2.16
N PHE A 311 9.15 17.79 2.28
CA PHE A 311 8.70 16.82 3.26
C PHE A 311 7.89 15.70 2.58
N ASP A 312 8.30 14.45 2.81
CA ASP A 312 7.44 13.29 2.64
C ASP A 312 6.79 12.97 4.00
N VAL A 313 5.47 12.97 4.02
CA VAL A 313 4.69 12.72 5.23
C VAL A 313 4.11 11.30 5.33
N GLY A 314 4.53 10.41 4.42
CA GLY A 314 3.96 9.06 4.29
C GLY A 314 2.55 9.10 3.67
N ILE A 315 1.83 7.96 3.71
CA ILE A 315 0.46 7.88 3.20
C ILE A 315 -0.50 8.57 4.19
N ALA A 316 -0.53 9.89 4.12
CA ALA A 316 -1.21 10.75 5.08
C ALA A 316 -1.71 12.05 4.43
N GLU A 317 -2.60 11.93 3.44
CA GLU A 317 -3.08 13.05 2.63
C GLU A 317 -3.77 14.14 3.48
N GLN A 318 -4.60 13.73 4.45
CA GLN A 318 -5.26 14.64 5.39
C GLN A 318 -4.25 15.45 6.19
N HIS A 319 -3.22 14.78 6.73
CA HIS A 319 -2.13 15.44 7.43
C HIS A 319 -1.35 16.39 6.53
N ALA A 320 -1.05 15.98 5.28
CA ALA A 320 -0.34 16.81 4.30
C ALA A 320 -1.04 18.14 4.08
N VAL A 321 -2.36 18.14 3.89
CA VAL A 321 -3.15 19.36 3.64
C VAL A 321 -3.20 20.24 4.88
N THR A 322 -3.48 19.70 6.06
CA THR A 322 -3.54 20.49 7.31
C THR A 322 -2.15 21.04 7.68
N LEU A 323 -1.07 20.26 7.47
CA LEU A 323 0.31 20.71 7.66
C LEU A 323 0.64 21.89 6.73
N ALA A 324 0.24 21.77 5.44
CA ALA A 324 0.41 22.85 4.46
C ALA A 324 -0.31 24.13 4.90
N ALA A 325 -1.56 23.99 5.38
CA ALA A 325 -2.34 25.10 5.92
C ALA A 325 -1.62 25.74 7.12
N GLY A 326 -1.17 24.94 8.08
CA GLY A 326 -0.40 25.42 9.24
C GLY A 326 0.86 26.21 8.85
N MET A 327 1.64 25.70 7.89
CA MET A 327 2.82 26.41 7.38
C MET A 327 2.47 27.72 6.65
N ALA A 328 1.36 27.71 5.89
CA ALA A 328 0.90 28.93 5.19
C ALA A 328 0.50 30.03 6.16
N THR A 329 -0.05 29.72 7.33
CA THR A 329 -0.34 30.73 8.38
C THR A 329 0.91 31.46 8.87
N GLN A 330 2.08 30.85 8.72
CA GLN A 330 3.37 31.42 9.11
C GLN A 330 4.09 32.13 7.93
N GLY A 331 3.38 32.32 6.82
CA GLY A 331 3.87 33.10 5.67
C GLY A 331 4.80 32.29 4.75
N LEU A 332 4.74 30.96 4.78
CA LEU A 332 5.42 30.11 3.80
C LEU A 332 4.53 29.93 2.56
N ASN A 333 5.17 29.76 1.40
CA ASN A 333 4.54 29.42 0.14
C ASN A 333 4.60 27.89 -0.03
N VAL A 334 3.53 27.21 0.30
CA VAL A 334 3.53 25.74 0.38
C VAL A 334 2.97 25.14 -0.89
N PHE A 335 3.78 24.33 -1.57
CA PHE A 335 3.39 23.47 -2.69
C PHE A 335 3.05 22.10 -2.14
N CYS A 336 1.75 21.79 -2.09
CA CYS A 336 1.23 20.49 -1.63
C CYS A 336 0.95 19.62 -2.85
N ASN A 337 1.85 18.64 -3.11
CA ASN A 337 1.80 17.80 -4.30
C ASN A 337 1.18 16.45 -3.96
N ILE A 338 -0.03 16.20 -4.45
CA ILE A 338 -0.83 14.99 -4.19
C ILE A 338 -1.42 14.51 -5.51
N TYR A 339 -1.50 13.19 -5.73
CA TYR A 339 -2.22 12.65 -6.88
C TYR A 339 -3.71 12.99 -6.77
N SER A 340 -4.33 13.34 -7.91
CA SER A 340 -5.73 13.75 -7.97
C SER A 340 -6.66 12.77 -7.26
N THR A 341 -6.55 11.47 -7.56
CA THR A 341 -7.37 10.43 -6.91
C THR A 341 -7.14 10.35 -5.39
N PHE A 342 -5.92 10.60 -4.90
CA PHE A 342 -5.60 10.51 -3.47
C PHE A 342 -6.01 11.75 -2.69
N LEU A 343 -6.07 12.94 -3.31
CA LEU A 343 -6.56 14.15 -2.68
C LEU A 343 -8.02 14.03 -2.22
N GLN A 344 -8.82 13.15 -2.82
CA GLN A 344 -10.18 12.85 -2.36
C GLN A 344 -10.23 12.51 -0.87
N ARG A 345 -9.17 11.87 -0.33
CA ARG A 345 -9.09 11.53 1.11
C ARG A 345 -8.95 12.75 2.01
N ALA A 346 -8.48 13.88 1.48
CA ALA A 346 -8.25 15.11 2.20
C ALA A 346 -9.22 16.23 1.80
N TYR A 347 -10.34 15.90 1.20
CA TYR A 347 -11.32 16.89 0.71
C TYR A 347 -11.87 17.76 1.83
N ASP A 348 -12.19 17.19 2.99
CA ASP A 348 -12.60 17.95 4.17
C ASP A 348 -11.54 18.99 4.59
N GLN A 349 -10.26 18.60 4.62
CA GLN A 349 -9.16 19.48 5.01
C GLN A 349 -8.94 20.61 3.98
N VAL A 350 -9.16 20.34 2.68
CA VAL A 350 -9.14 21.41 1.65
C VAL A 350 -10.20 22.44 1.95
N ILE A 351 -11.42 22.04 2.31
CA ILE A 351 -12.52 22.96 2.63
C ILE A 351 -12.24 23.65 3.97
N HIS A 352 -12.10 22.88 5.04
CA HIS A 352 -12.10 23.38 6.41
C HIS A 352 -10.80 24.10 6.77
N ASP A 353 -9.64 23.49 6.43
CA ASP A 353 -8.35 23.99 6.90
C ASP A 353 -7.72 25.02 5.95
N VAL A 354 -8.09 25.00 4.66
CA VAL A 354 -7.50 25.90 3.66
C VAL A 354 -8.52 26.91 3.15
N ALA A 355 -9.62 26.48 2.52
CA ALA A 355 -10.53 27.36 1.81
C ALA A 355 -11.29 28.31 2.74
N ILE A 356 -11.92 27.80 3.82
CA ILE A 356 -12.66 28.61 4.79
C ILE A 356 -11.74 29.63 5.47
N GLN A 357 -10.48 29.28 5.70
CA GLN A 357 -9.47 30.15 6.30
C GLN A 357 -8.78 31.07 5.30
N ASN A 358 -9.10 30.96 4.00
CA ASN A 358 -8.48 31.72 2.91
C ASN A 358 -6.94 31.67 2.92
N LEU A 359 -6.37 30.47 3.11
CA LEU A 359 -4.93 30.28 3.19
C LEU A 359 -4.31 30.01 1.80
N PRO A 360 -3.13 30.57 1.49
CA PRO A 360 -2.50 30.49 0.19
C PRO A 360 -1.71 29.16 0.00
N VAL A 361 -2.39 28.02 0.11
CA VAL A 361 -1.78 26.72 -0.21
C VAL A 361 -1.88 26.46 -1.71
N ILE A 362 -0.79 26.04 -2.32
CA ILE A 362 -0.70 25.72 -3.75
C ILE A 362 -0.82 24.21 -3.91
N PHE A 363 -1.99 23.73 -4.38
CA PHE A 363 -2.20 22.33 -4.67
C PHE A 363 -1.69 21.97 -6.07
N CYS A 364 -0.78 20.98 -6.13
CA CYS A 364 -0.23 20.46 -7.38
C CYS A 364 -0.74 19.02 -7.55
N LEU A 365 -1.69 18.83 -8.48
CA LEU A 365 -2.37 17.56 -8.66
C LEU A 365 -1.77 16.77 -9.82
N ASP A 366 -1.05 15.73 -9.50
CA ASP A 366 -0.56 14.76 -10.48
C ASP A 366 -1.62 13.71 -10.83
N ARG A 367 -1.48 13.06 -12.00
CA ARG A 367 -2.36 11.98 -12.47
C ARG A 367 -3.85 12.39 -12.52
N ALA A 368 -4.14 13.63 -12.89
CA ALA A 368 -5.50 14.06 -13.18
C ALA A 368 -6.02 13.45 -14.49
N GLY A 369 -7.33 13.20 -14.56
CA GLY A 369 -7.97 12.57 -15.72
C GLY A 369 -7.90 11.05 -15.73
N PHE A 370 -7.97 10.46 -16.91
CA PHE A 370 -7.83 9.02 -17.10
C PHE A 370 -6.35 8.63 -17.08
N VAL A 371 -5.96 7.76 -16.17
CA VAL A 371 -4.57 7.35 -15.96
C VAL A 371 -4.26 5.91 -16.39
N GLY A 372 -5.22 5.23 -17.05
CA GLY A 372 -4.99 3.96 -17.75
C GLY A 372 -5.14 2.72 -16.89
N GLU A 373 -4.13 1.88 -16.86
CA GLU A 373 -4.16 0.45 -16.58
C GLU A 373 -4.56 0.04 -15.15
N ASP A 374 -4.38 0.91 -14.17
CA ASP A 374 -4.80 0.63 -12.78
C ASP A 374 -6.32 0.80 -12.58
N GLY A 375 -7.02 1.34 -13.58
CA GLY A 375 -8.47 1.34 -13.65
C GLY A 375 -9.14 2.41 -12.78
N ALA A 376 -10.42 2.17 -12.49
CA ALA A 376 -11.34 3.15 -11.93
C ALA A 376 -10.91 3.72 -10.58
N THR A 377 -10.16 2.98 -9.77
CA THR A 377 -9.70 3.43 -8.44
C THR A 377 -8.58 4.46 -8.51
N GLN A 378 -7.91 4.59 -9.66
CA GLN A 378 -6.76 5.48 -9.84
C GLN A 378 -7.05 6.70 -10.72
N HIS A 379 -8.22 6.77 -11.38
CA HIS A 379 -8.59 7.91 -12.21
C HIS A 379 -8.83 9.17 -11.38
N GLY A 380 -8.21 10.28 -11.78
CA GLY A 380 -8.37 11.60 -11.18
C GLY A 380 -9.49 12.40 -11.85
N LEU A 381 -10.75 12.04 -11.61
CA LEU A 381 -11.90 12.62 -12.35
C LEU A 381 -12.72 13.63 -11.53
N PHE A 382 -12.48 13.73 -10.22
CA PHE A 382 -13.35 14.52 -9.34
C PHE A 382 -12.75 15.86 -8.92
N ASP A 383 -11.44 16.05 -9.08
CA ASP A 383 -10.70 17.24 -8.63
C ASP A 383 -11.27 18.54 -9.19
N ILE A 384 -11.55 18.62 -10.50
CA ILE A 384 -12.14 19.81 -11.12
C ILE A 384 -13.47 20.17 -10.45
N ALA A 385 -14.29 19.17 -10.12
CA ALA A 385 -15.61 19.40 -9.55
C ALA A 385 -15.56 19.90 -8.11
N TYR A 386 -14.65 19.38 -7.28
CA TYR A 386 -14.63 19.75 -5.87
C TYR A 386 -13.60 20.83 -5.51
N MET A 387 -12.69 21.19 -6.42
CA MET A 387 -11.75 22.32 -6.24
C MET A 387 -12.30 23.66 -6.75
N ASN A 388 -13.45 23.65 -7.42
CA ASN A 388 -14.16 24.85 -7.84
C ASN A 388 -14.97 25.45 -6.65
#